data_69a0a5477e4bae2abe4b6eb2aaedce3b
#
_entry.id   69a0a5477e4bae2abe4b6eb2aaedce3b
#
_cell.length_a   1.000
_cell.length_b   1.000
_cell.length_c   1.000
_cell.angle_alpha   90.00
_cell.angle_beta   90.00
_cell.angle_gamma   90.00
#
_symmetry.space_group_name_H-M   'P 1'
#
loop_
_entity.id
_entity.type
_entity.pdbx_description
1 polymer ?
#
loop_
_entity_poly.entity_id
_entity_poly.type
_entity_poly.pdbx_seq_one_letter_code
_entity_poly.pdbx_strand_id
1 'polypeptide(L)'
;ELTLAATAELYVPLHPESEALKAQVRRPLTSRKPVGYQIEFLDAYEPNVTFYLDASLREQLLGLGRAPVRVATGAVVAGTFARDILNRLLIDLSWASSALEGNTYSRLDTQRLIEQGQAASGKDALETQMILNHKAAIEYLVHDPDRARVDEPTLLALHALLSDGLLPDPMAGGRLRRRAVEIGGSVYRPLALPQRLHDIFSVGVERAAAIADPFEQSFFL
;
A
#
# COMPACT_ATOMS: atom_id res chain seq x y z
N GLU A 1 -12.67 31.90 -11.78
CA GLU A 1 -12.68 31.38 -10.37
C GLU A 1 -13.35 30.02 -10.37
N LEU A 2 -12.54 28.97 -10.39
CA LEU A 2 -13.00 27.57 -10.20
C LEU A 2 -13.14 27.35 -8.71
N THR A 3 -14.35 27.48 -8.20
CA THR A 3 -14.69 27.07 -6.84
C THR A 3 -14.62 25.53 -6.81
N LEU A 4 -13.54 24.99 -6.26
CA LEU A 4 -13.46 23.57 -5.89
C LEU A 4 -14.62 23.30 -4.92
N ALA A 5 -15.62 22.57 -5.37
CA ALA A 5 -16.67 22.06 -4.50
C ALA A 5 -15.97 21.24 -3.40
N ALA A 6 -16.12 21.70 -2.15
CA ALA A 6 -15.66 20.94 -1.01
C ALA A 6 -16.36 19.58 -1.04
N THR A 7 -15.65 18.54 -1.40
CA THR A 7 -16.12 17.15 -1.24
C THR A 7 -16.47 16.99 0.23
N ALA A 8 -17.73 16.66 0.51
CA ALA A 8 -18.18 16.41 1.88
C ALA A 8 -17.28 15.32 2.48
N GLU A 9 -16.49 15.69 3.46
CA GLU A 9 -15.59 14.77 4.14
C GLU A 9 -16.43 13.73 4.88
N LEU A 10 -16.14 12.45 4.62
CA LEU A 10 -16.75 11.36 5.36
C LEU A 10 -16.49 11.56 6.85
N TYR A 11 -17.56 11.60 7.64
CA TYR A 11 -17.43 11.68 9.09
C TYR A 11 -16.86 10.37 9.62
N VAL A 12 -15.64 10.43 10.11
CA VAL A 12 -15.01 9.35 10.86
C VAL A 12 -14.87 9.84 12.30
N PRO A 13 -15.51 9.17 13.30
CA PRO A 13 -15.34 9.54 14.69
C PRO A 13 -13.88 9.36 15.10
N LEU A 14 -13.28 10.41 15.64
CA LEU A 14 -11.90 10.41 16.07
C LEU A 14 -11.81 10.48 17.59
N HIS A 15 -10.76 9.90 18.16
CA HIS A 15 -10.40 10.12 19.55
C HIS A 15 -10.07 11.61 19.77
N PRO A 16 -10.37 12.22 20.95
CA PRO A 16 -10.11 13.64 21.19
C PRO A 16 -8.68 14.11 20.90
N GLU A 17 -7.69 13.28 21.18
CA GLU A 17 -6.27 13.56 20.86
C GLU A 17 -6.03 13.62 19.34
N SER A 18 -6.69 12.76 18.58
CA SER A 18 -6.63 12.74 17.12
C SER A 18 -7.26 13.98 16.49
N GLU A 19 -8.31 14.55 17.11
CA GLU A 19 -8.89 15.82 16.66
C GLU A 19 -7.89 16.99 16.77
N ALA A 20 -7.11 17.04 17.85
CA ALA A 20 -6.07 18.04 18.01
C ALA A 20 -4.98 17.91 16.95
N LEU A 21 -4.54 16.67 16.64
CA LEU A 21 -3.58 16.39 15.58
C LEU A 21 -4.15 16.74 14.19
N LYS A 22 -5.41 16.40 13.91
CA LYS A 22 -6.11 16.77 12.69
C LYS A 22 -6.13 18.28 12.48
N ALA A 23 -6.45 19.05 13.53
CA ALA A 23 -6.43 20.49 13.48
C ALA A 23 -5.02 21.05 13.20
N GLN A 24 -3.98 20.44 13.77
CA GLN A 24 -2.60 20.85 13.54
C GLN A 24 -2.13 20.56 12.10
N VAL A 25 -2.40 19.37 11.57
CA VAL A 25 -1.98 18.99 10.19
C VAL A 25 -2.77 19.73 9.11
N ARG A 26 -3.93 20.32 9.44
CA ARG A 26 -4.74 21.15 8.54
C ARG A 26 -4.40 22.63 8.55
N ARG A 27 -3.44 23.06 9.36
CA ARG A 27 -2.97 24.47 9.32
C ARG A 27 -2.37 24.78 7.95
N PRO A 28 -2.43 26.04 7.49
CA PRO A 28 -1.74 26.46 6.27
C PRO A 28 -0.27 26.07 6.30
N LEU A 29 0.28 25.67 5.16
CA LEU A 29 1.69 25.25 5.03
C LEU A 29 2.66 26.29 5.61
N THR A 30 2.37 27.57 5.39
CA THR A 30 3.19 28.68 5.88
C THR A 30 3.26 28.79 7.40
N SER A 31 2.31 28.20 8.11
CA SER A 31 2.27 28.19 9.59
C SER A 31 2.85 26.93 10.20
N ARG A 32 3.25 25.94 9.37
CA ARG A 32 3.82 24.68 9.81
C ARG A 32 5.34 24.70 9.67
N LYS A 33 6.05 24.18 10.68
CA LYS A 33 7.51 24.04 10.60
C LYS A 33 7.87 22.85 9.73
N PRO A 34 8.90 22.99 8.85
CA PRO A 34 9.44 21.84 8.14
C PRO A 34 9.94 20.77 9.11
N VAL A 35 9.64 19.52 8.77
CA VAL A 35 10.08 18.34 9.53
C VAL A 35 10.75 17.36 8.58
N GLY A 36 11.74 16.63 9.08
CA GLY A 36 12.41 15.55 8.37
C GLY A 36 12.11 14.20 8.97
N TYR A 37 12.67 13.15 8.39
CA TYR A 37 12.60 11.81 8.95
C TYR A 37 13.34 11.75 10.29
N GLN A 38 12.67 11.20 11.31
CA GLN A 38 13.21 10.99 12.65
C GLN A 38 13.54 9.51 12.80
N ILE A 39 14.82 9.18 12.82
CA ILE A 39 15.28 7.79 12.88
C ILE A 39 14.94 7.15 14.24
N GLU A 40 14.85 7.95 15.28
CA GLU A 40 14.50 7.53 16.64
C GLU A 40 13.14 6.83 16.69
N PHE A 41 12.24 7.17 15.75
CA PHE A 41 10.95 6.49 15.63
C PHE A 41 11.11 5.02 15.25
N LEU A 42 11.99 4.72 14.31
CA LEU A 42 12.31 3.34 13.93
C LEU A 42 13.06 2.62 15.05
N ASP A 43 14.00 3.30 15.70
CA ASP A 43 14.81 2.72 16.78
C ASP A 43 13.99 2.40 18.04
N ALA A 44 12.92 3.16 18.29
CA ALA A 44 12.01 2.92 19.41
C ALA A 44 11.10 1.69 19.25
N TYR A 45 10.98 1.14 18.04
CA TYR A 45 10.17 -0.03 17.81
C TYR A 45 11.00 -1.31 17.93
N GLU A 46 10.64 -2.16 18.88
CA GLU A 46 11.23 -3.49 19.08
C GLU A 46 10.23 -4.57 18.64
N PRO A 47 10.52 -5.35 17.60
CA PRO A 47 9.61 -6.38 17.08
C PRO A 47 9.16 -7.36 18.16
N ASN A 48 7.87 -7.64 18.23
CA ASN A 48 7.20 -8.54 19.18
C ASN A 48 7.24 -8.08 20.67
N VAL A 49 7.77 -6.89 20.95
CA VAL A 49 7.76 -6.24 22.27
C VAL A 49 6.96 -4.95 22.21
N THR A 50 7.27 -4.11 21.23
CA THR A 50 6.49 -2.90 20.93
C THR A 50 5.37 -3.24 19.95
N PHE A 51 4.17 -2.69 20.16
CA PHE A 51 3.03 -2.88 19.28
C PHE A 51 2.32 -1.56 19.06
N TYR A 52 1.94 -1.28 17.82
CA TYR A 52 1.05 -0.17 17.46
C TYR A 52 -0.42 -0.55 17.66
N LEU A 53 -0.76 -1.81 17.34
CA LEU A 53 -2.09 -2.35 17.55
C LEU A 53 -2.20 -2.95 18.96
N ASP A 54 -3.23 -2.60 19.71
CA ASP A 54 -3.45 -3.21 21.02
C ASP A 54 -3.76 -4.72 20.91
N ALA A 55 -3.58 -5.44 21.99
CA ALA A 55 -3.73 -6.91 22.01
C ALA A 55 -5.15 -7.36 21.63
N SER A 56 -6.18 -6.61 22.07
CA SER A 56 -7.58 -6.92 21.77
C SER A 56 -7.88 -6.76 20.28
N LEU A 57 -7.37 -5.70 19.67
CA LEU A 57 -7.53 -5.45 18.23
C LEU A 57 -6.81 -6.52 17.39
N ARG A 58 -5.59 -6.90 17.76
CA ARG A 58 -4.84 -7.97 17.07
C ARG A 58 -5.57 -9.31 17.15
N GLU A 59 -6.10 -9.68 18.32
CA GLU A 59 -6.89 -10.90 18.50
C GLU A 59 -8.16 -10.87 17.65
N GLN A 60 -8.88 -9.75 17.61
CA GLN A 60 -10.06 -9.55 16.77
C GLN A 60 -9.73 -9.70 15.29
N LEU A 61 -8.67 -9.05 14.82
CA LEU A 61 -8.23 -9.12 13.42
C LEU A 61 -7.82 -10.54 13.03
N LEU A 62 -7.09 -11.25 13.91
CA LEU A 62 -6.75 -12.66 13.69
C LEU A 62 -8.00 -13.55 13.61
N GLY A 63 -9.00 -13.27 14.44
CA GLY A 63 -10.28 -13.98 14.40
C GLY A 63 -11.05 -13.77 13.11
N LEU A 64 -11.11 -12.54 12.63
CA LEU A 64 -11.79 -12.16 11.39
C LEU A 64 -11.01 -12.59 10.13
N GLY A 65 -9.68 -12.53 10.17
CA GLY A 65 -8.81 -12.86 9.04
C GLY A 65 -8.61 -14.36 8.83
N ARG A 66 -9.01 -15.21 9.76
CA ARG A 66 -8.99 -16.65 9.54
C ARG A 66 -10.04 -17.02 8.51
N ALA A 67 -9.60 -17.50 7.36
CA ALA A 67 -10.50 -18.10 6.38
C ALA A 67 -11.34 -19.17 7.08
N PRO A 68 -12.70 -19.20 6.90
CA PRO A 68 -13.50 -20.28 7.43
C PRO A 68 -12.96 -21.58 6.84
N VAL A 69 -12.40 -22.44 7.68
CA VAL A 69 -12.01 -23.79 7.29
C VAL A 69 -13.29 -24.56 7.00
N ARG A 70 -13.86 -24.35 5.82
CA ARG A 70 -14.76 -25.33 5.24
C ARG A 70 -13.87 -26.49 4.83
N VAL A 71 -13.87 -27.51 5.63
CA VAL A 71 -13.37 -28.83 5.24
C VAL A 71 -14.24 -29.27 4.06
N ALA A 72 -13.87 -28.81 2.87
CA ALA A 72 -14.44 -29.34 1.64
C ALA A 72 -13.86 -30.72 1.48
N THR A 73 -14.66 -31.72 1.69
CA THR A 73 -14.39 -33.11 1.33
C THR A 73 -14.24 -33.18 -0.19
N GLY A 74 -13.06 -32.86 -0.71
CA GLY A 74 -12.69 -32.97 -2.12
C GLY A 74 -11.72 -31.89 -2.56
N ALA A 75 -10.49 -32.28 -2.90
CA ALA A 75 -9.42 -31.38 -3.35
C ALA A 75 -9.78 -30.49 -4.57
N VAL A 76 -10.77 -30.88 -5.37
CA VAL A 76 -11.22 -30.15 -6.57
C VAL A 76 -12.02 -28.90 -6.21
N VAL A 77 -12.81 -28.95 -5.13
CA VAL A 77 -13.68 -27.82 -4.71
C VAL A 77 -12.85 -26.71 -4.04
N ALA A 78 -11.77 -27.07 -3.33
CA ALA A 78 -10.90 -26.10 -2.67
C ALA A 78 -10.14 -25.24 -3.68
N GLY A 79 -9.67 -25.81 -4.79
CA GLY A 79 -8.94 -25.07 -5.83
C GLY A 79 -9.82 -24.06 -6.59
N THR A 80 -11.07 -24.40 -6.87
CA THR A 80 -12.01 -23.50 -7.54
C THR A 80 -12.40 -22.34 -6.64
N PHE A 81 -12.69 -22.60 -5.36
CA PHE A 81 -13.05 -21.58 -4.38
C PHE A 81 -11.90 -20.58 -4.13
N ALA A 82 -10.66 -21.10 -3.99
CA ALA A 82 -9.49 -20.25 -3.85
C ALA A 82 -9.27 -19.35 -5.08
N ARG A 83 -9.48 -19.91 -6.28
CA ARG A 83 -9.35 -19.15 -7.53
C ARG A 83 -10.41 -18.06 -7.66
N ASP A 84 -11.66 -18.33 -7.27
CA ASP A 84 -12.73 -17.33 -7.32
C ASP A 84 -12.50 -16.20 -6.33
N ILE A 85 -12.02 -16.51 -5.11
CA ILE A 85 -11.63 -15.48 -4.14
C ILE A 85 -10.49 -14.64 -4.70
N LEU A 86 -9.47 -15.27 -5.27
CA LEU A 86 -8.33 -14.58 -5.86
C LEU A 86 -8.76 -13.65 -6.99
N ASN A 87 -9.61 -14.13 -7.90
CA ASN A 87 -10.07 -13.30 -9.02
C ASN A 87 -10.86 -12.08 -8.54
N ARG A 88 -11.72 -12.23 -7.54
CA ARG A 88 -12.44 -11.10 -6.93
C ARG A 88 -11.47 -10.12 -6.26
N LEU A 89 -10.55 -10.65 -5.46
CA LEU A 89 -9.54 -9.86 -4.77
C LEU A 89 -8.66 -9.09 -5.77
N LEU A 90 -8.28 -9.74 -6.86
CA LEU A 90 -7.48 -9.15 -7.93
C LEU A 90 -8.17 -7.92 -8.53
N ILE A 91 -9.46 -8.03 -8.86
CA ILE A 91 -10.23 -6.92 -9.44
C ILE A 91 -10.40 -5.80 -8.41
N ASP A 92 -10.86 -6.15 -7.20
CA ASP A 92 -11.19 -5.18 -6.16
C ASP A 92 -9.94 -4.42 -5.66
N LEU A 93 -8.83 -5.12 -5.44
CA LEU A 93 -7.57 -4.48 -5.03
C LEU A 93 -6.97 -3.65 -6.17
N SER A 94 -6.93 -4.15 -7.41
CA SER A 94 -6.39 -3.39 -8.53
C SER A 94 -7.19 -2.10 -8.76
N TRP A 95 -8.52 -2.17 -8.68
CA TRP A 95 -9.37 -0.99 -8.77
C TRP A 95 -9.18 -0.02 -7.60
N ALA A 96 -9.29 -0.51 -6.36
CA ALA A 96 -9.26 0.35 -5.18
C ALA A 96 -7.89 1.01 -5.00
N SER A 97 -6.80 0.26 -5.18
CA SER A 97 -5.45 0.79 -5.08
C SER A 97 -5.18 1.85 -6.16
N SER A 98 -5.55 1.57 -7.41
CA SER A 98 -5.41 2.55 -8.50
C SER A 98 -6.26 3.81 -8.25
N ALA A 99 -7.49 3.66 -7.73
CA ALA A 99 -8.36 4.79 -7.41
C ALA A 99 -7.76 5.69 -6.31
N LEU A 100 -7.07 5.13 -5.31
CA LEU A 100 -6.34 5.89 -4.29
C LEU A 100 -5.21 6.73 -4.88
N GLU A 101 -4.63 6.28 -5.99
CA GLU A 101 -3.59 7.00 -6.74
C GLU A 101 -4.16 7.97 -7.79
N GLY A 102 -5.47 8.17 -7.81
CA GLY A 102 -6.14 9.12 -8.70
C GLY A 102 -6.63 8.54 -10.03
N ASN A 103 -6.57 7.22 -10.22
CA ASN A 103 -7.14 6.56 -11.38
C ASN A 103 -8.66 6.72 -11.41
N THR A 104 -9.22 6.96 -12.58
CA THR A 104 -10.65 7.25 -12.76
C THR A 104 -11.46 6.09 -13.37
N TYR A 105 -10.87 4.90 -13.52
CA TYR A 105 -11.58 3.71 -13.95
C TYR A 105 -12.69 3.35 -12.96
N SER A 106 -13.82 2.92 -13.47
CA SER A 106 -14.84 2.27 -12.64
C SER A 106 -14.43 0.83 -12.31
N ARG A 107 -15.00 0.26 -11.24
CA ARG A 107 -14.77 -1.14 -10.91
C ARG A 107 -15.17 -2.09 -12.07
N LEU A 108 -16.24 -1.78 -12.78
CA LEU A 108 -16.71 -2.57 -13.94
C LEU A 108 -15.73 -2.48 -15.12
N ASP A 109 -15.19 -1.29 -15.41
CA ASP A 109 -14.21 -1.13 -16.47
C ASP A 109 -12.89 -1.81 -16.10
N THR A 110 -12.49 -1.78 -14.84
CA THR A 110 -11.34 -2.54 -14.33
C THR A 110 -11.54 -4.05 -14.52
N GLN A 111 -12.73 -4.56 -14.22
CA GLN A 111 -13.07 -5.96 -14.44
C GLN A 111 -12.97 -6.33 -15.93
N ARG A 112 -13.52 -5.54 -16.82
CA ARG A 112 -13.43 -5.77 -18.27
C ARG A 112 -11.99 -5.74 -18.77
N LEU A 113 -11.20 -4.81 -18.27
CA LEU A 113 -9.78 -4.74 -18.59
C LEU A 113 -9.03 -6.00 -18.15
N ILE A 114 -9.24 -6.44 -16.91
CA ILE A 114 -8.52 -7.60 -16.34
C ILE A 114 -8.96 -8.91 -17.00
N GLU A 115 -10.26 -9.11 -17.23
CA GLU A 115 -10.81 -10.37 -17.73
C GLU A 115 -10.78 -10.48 -19.27
N GLN A 116 -10.96 -9.36 -19.98
CA GLN A 116 -11.17 -9.33 -21.43
C GLN A 116 -10.07 -8.56 -22.18
N GLY A 117 -9.17 -7.88 -21.48
CA GLY A 117 -8.14 -7.04 -22.09
C GLY A 117 -8.69 -5.76 -22.73
N GLN A 118 -9.94 -5.35 -22.40
CA GLN A 118 -10.59 -4.20 -23.01
C GLN A 118 -10.36 -2.95 -22.17
N ALA A 119 -9.56 -2.01 -22.71
CA ALA A 119 -9.41 -0.69 -22.13
C ALA A 119 -10.72 0.11 -22.24
N ALA A 120 -11.03 0.88 -21.19
CA ALA A 120 -12.22 1.73 -21.18
C ALA A 120 -12.05 2.91 -22.14
N SER A 121 -13.12 3.25 -22.86
CA SER A 121 -13.11 4.40 -23.77
C SER A 121 -12.95 5.71 -23.02
N GLY A 122 -12.10 6.61 -23.55
CA GLY A 122 -11.85 7.93 -22.99
C GLY A 122 -10.94 7.94 -21.76
N LYS A 123 -10.28 6.83 -21.45
CA LYS A 123 -9.30 6.75 -20.38
C LYS A 123 -7.87 6.89 -20.90
N ASP A 124 -7.00 7.44 -20.06
CA ASP A 124 -5.58 7.57 -20.36
C ASP A 124 -4.88 6.19 -20.39
N ALA A 125 -3.88 6.08 -21.25
CA ALA A 125 -3.03 4.88 -21.31
C ALA A 125 -2.30 4.63 -19.98
N LEU A 126 -1.90 5.67 -19.26
CA LEU A 126 -1.27 5.55 -17.94
C LEU A 126 -2.24 5.01 -16.89
N GLU A 127 -3.52 5.41 -16.93
CA GLU A 127 -4.54 4.85 -16.05
C GLU A 127 -4.74 3.34 -16.30
N THR A 128 -4.76 2.95 -17.58
CA THR A 128 -4.84 1.52 -17.98
C THR A 128 -3.62 0.75 -17.49
N GLN A 129 -2.42 1.30 -17.72
CA GLN A 129 -1.16 0.68 -17.29
C GLN A 129 -1.11 0.50 -15.77
N MET A 130 -1.55 1.49 -15.01
CA MET A 130 -1.59 1.42 -13.54
C MET A 130 -2.40 0.21 -13.04
N ILE A 131 -3.58 -0.03 -13.61
CA ILE A 131 -4.40 -1.20 -13.25
C ILE A 131 -3.70 -2.51 -13.58
N LEU A 132 -3.08 -2.60 -14.77
CA LEU A 132 -2.34 -3.80 -15.18
C LEU A 132 -1.12 -4.04 -14.29
N ASN A 133 -0.45 -2.99 -13.82
CA ASN A 133 0.65 -3.08 -12.87
C ASN A 133 0.20 -3.64 -11.52
N HIS A 134 -0.91 -3.14 -10.98
CA HIS A 134 -1.49 -3.70 -9.75
C HIS A 134 -1.86 -5.17 -9.91
N LYS A 135 -2.49 -5.53 -11.04
CA LYS A 135 -2.77 -6.93 -11.37
C LYS A 135 -1.48 -7.77 -11.35
N ALA A 136 -0.44 -7.34 -12.04
CA ALA A 136 0.84 -8.06 -12.11
C ALA A 136 1.50 -8.21 -10.73
N ALA A 137 1.46 -7.17 -9.90
CA ALA A 137 2.01 -7.21 -8.54
C ALA A 137 1.25 -8.20 -7.63
N ILE A 138 -0.08 -8.23 -7.71
CA ILE A 138 -0.90 -9.19 -6.96
C ILE A 138 -0.63 -10.62 -7.44
N GLU A 139 -0.60 -10.85 -8.75
CA GLU A 139 -0.28 -12.16 -9.33
C GLU A 139 1.11 -12.64 -8.93
N TYR A 140 2.10 -11.75 -8.88
CA TYR A 140 3.45 -12.05 -8.42
C TYR A 140 3.46 -12.60 -6.98
N LEU A 141 2.70 -11.99 -6.07
CA LEU A 141 2.61 -12.41 -4.67
C LEU A 141 1.86 -13.74 -4.49
N VAL A 142 0.88 -14.01 -5.32
CA VAL A 142 -0.02 -15.16 -5.15
C VAL A 142 0.47 -16.41 -5.87
N HIS A 143 1.19 -16.27 -7.00
CA HIS A 143 1.67 -17.42 -7.77
C HIS A 143 2.73 -18.24 -7.02
N ASP A 144 3.49 -17.61 -6.15
CA ASP A 144 4.54 -18.25 -5.38
C ASP A 144 4.51 -17.70 -3.94
N PRO A 145 3.85 -18.42 -3.01
CA PRO A 145 3.79 -18.00 -1.61
C PRO A 145 5.16 -17.84 -0.95
N ASP A 146 6.18 -18.54 -1.44
CA ASP A 146 7.55 -18.40 -0.94
C ASP A 146 8.19 -17.06 -1.34
N ARG A 147 7.64 -16.39 -2.35
CA ARG A 147 8.03 -15.02 -2.74
C ARG A 147 7.32 -13.93 -1.97
N ALA A 148 6.20 -14.21 -1.33
CA ALA A 148 5.46 -13.26 -0.51
C ALA A 148 6.17 -13.04 0.85
N ARG A 149 7.45 -12.64 0.80
CA ARG A 149 8.26 -12.35 1.98
C ARG A 149 8.42 -10.86 2.19
N VAL A 150 8.54 -10.46 3.44
CA VAL A 150 8.95 -9.10 3.79
C VAL A 150 10.47 -9.06 3.74
N ASP A 151 11.00 -8.85 2.55
CA ASP A 151 12.44 -8.68 2.30
C ASP A 151 12.69 -7.62 1.21
N GLU A 152 13.90 -7.12 1.14
CA GLU A 152 14.30 -6.10 0.18
C GLU A 152 14.06 -6.54 -1.28
N PRO A 153 14.47 -7.74 -1.72
CA PRO A 153 14.21 -8.18 -3.10
C PRO A 153 12.73 -8.17 -3.48
N THR A 154 11.86 -8.66 -2.60
CA THR A 154 10.40 -8.67 -2.83
C THR A 154 9.85 -7.26 -2.95
N LEU A 155 10.21 -6.35 -2.04
CA LEU A 155 9.73 -4.96 -2.08
C LEU A 155 10.21 -4.22 -3.33
N LEU A 156 11.46 -4.43 -3.74
CA LEU A 156 11.98 -3.84 -4.97
C LEU A 156 11.36 -4.45 -6.23
N ALA A 157 11.06 -5.75 -6.24
CA ALA A 157 10.33 -6.39 -7.33
C ALA A 157 8.91 -5.86 -7.45
N LEU A 158 8.19 -5.69 -6.34
CA LEU A 158 6.87 -5.06 -6.32
C LEU A 158 6.91 -3.62 -6.82
N HIS A 159 7.92 -2.84 -6.39
CA HIS A 159 8.12 -1.48 -6.90
C HIS A 159 8.37 -1.47 -8.41
N ALA A 160 9.15 -2.41 -8.93
CA ALA A 160 9.37 -2.53 -10.38
C ALA A 160 8.06 -2.79 -11.13
N LEU A 161 7.26 -3.76 -10.66
CA LEU A 161 5.97 -4.11 -11.25
C LEU A 161 4.97 -2.95 -11.20
N LEU A 162 4.82 -2.32 -10.02
CA LEU A 162 3.86 -1.24 -9.82
C LEU A 162 4.21 0.03 -10.60
N SER A 163 5.50 0.28 -10.85
CA SER A 163 5.97 1.48 -11.54
C SER A 163 6.25 1.29 -13.03
N ASP A 164 6.04 0.10 -13.57
CA ASP A 164 6.32 -0.19 -15.00
C ASP A 164 5.52 0.71 -15.93
N GLY A 165 6.22 1.39 -16.85
CA GLY A 165 5.62 2.32 -17.78
C GLY A 165 5.03 3.61 -17.17
N LEU A 166 5.10 3.81 -15.84
CA LEU A 166 4.53 4.97 -15.16
C LEU A 166 5.59 6.03 -14.78
N LEU A 167 6.85 5.62 -14.60
CA LEU A 167 7.91 6.54 -14.21
C LEU A 167 8.53 7.22 -15.44
N PRO A 168 8.83 8.54 -15.34
CA PRO A 168 9.56 9.26 -16.41
C PRO A 168 10.93 8.65 -16.72
N ASP A 169 11.60 8.06 -15.72
CA ASP A 169 12.85 7.33 -15.87
C ASP A 169 12.56 5.82 -15.70
N PRO A 170 12.50 5.03 -16.78
CA PRO A 170 12.22 3.59 -16.70
C PRO A 170 13.24 2.84 -15.84
N MET A 171 14.46 3.37 -15.69
CA MET A 171 15.51 2.75 -14.88
C MET A 171 15.33 2.98 -13.37
N ALA A 172 14.35 3.79 -12.96
CA ALA A 172 14.05 4.04 -11.56
C ALA A 172 13.18 2.92 -10.94
N GLY A 173 12.48 2.13 -11.75
CA GLY A 173 11.69 1.00 -11.30
C GLY A 173 12.55 -0.05 -10.56
N GLY A 174 12.03 -0.57 -9.44
CA GLY A 174 12.72 -1.59 -8.65
C GLY A 174 13.98 -1.12 -7.91
N ARG A 175 14.09 0.18 -7.66
CA ARG A 175 15.28 0.76 -6.99
C ARG A 175 14.90 1.82 -5.97
N LEU A 176 15.71 1.93 -4.94
CA LEU A 176 15.66 3.10 -4.07
C LEU A 176 16.10 4.34 -4.83
N ARG A 177 15.40 5.45 -4.60
CA ARG A 177 15.69 6.71 -5.27
C ARG A 177 17.08 7.24 -4.95
N ARG A 178 17.71 7.85 -5.94
CA ARG A 178 19.01 8.52 -5.82
C ARG A 178 18.91 10.04 -5.84
N ARG A 179 17.70 10.57 -6.00
CA ARG A 179 17.43 12.01 -6.04
C ARG A 179 16.56 12.39 -4.85
N ALA A 180 16.72 13.62 -4.37
CA ALA A 180 15.79 14.21 -3.44
C ALA A 180 14.40 14.30 -4.08
N VAL A 181 13.38 14.08 -3.30
CA VAL A 181 11.98 14.25 -3.68
C VAL A 181 11.29 15.17 -2.70
N GLU A 182 10.26 15.85 -3.17
CA GLU A 182 9.39 16.67 -2.35
C GLU A 182 7.96 16.11 -2.41
N ILE A 183 7.22 16.26 -1.32
CA ILE A 183 5.80 15.88 -1.27
C ILE A 183 4.98 17.14 -1.39
N GLY A 184 4.24 17.27 -2.50
CA GLY A 184 3.35 18.41 -2.73
C GLY A 184 2.34 18.58 -1.59
N GLY A 185 2.14 19.82 -1.14
CA GLY A 185 1.22 20.10 -0.04
C GLY A 185 1.71 19.69 1.35
N SER A 186 2.96 19.26 1.51
CA SER A 186 3.54 18.82 2.78
C SER A 186 4.72 19.69 3.21
N VAL A 187 4.92 19.83 4.52
CA VAL A 187 6.15 20.40 5.11
C VAL A 187 7.16 19.31 5.46
N TYR A 188 6.82 18.05 5.24
CA TYR A 188 7.75 16.93 5.43
C TYR A 188 8.80 16.92 4.33
N ARG A 189 10.06 16.83 4.73
CA ARG A 189 11.20 16.70 3.83
C ARG A 189 11.72 15.27 3.86
N PRO A 190 11.45 14.48 2.83
CA PRO A 190 11.95 13.12 2.73
C PRO A 190 13.47 13.07 2.77
N LEU A 191 14.02 11.99 3.29
CA LEU A 191 15.46 11.78 3.38
C LEU A 191 16.09 11.87 1.98
N ALA A 192 17.07 12.77 1.84
CA ALA A 192 17.68 13.08 0.53
C ALA A 192 18.95 12.27 0.23
N LEU A 193 19.65 11.81 1.28
CA LEU A 193 20.93 11.10 1.12
C LEU A 193 20.71 9.64 0.76
N PRO A 194 21.12 9.15 -0.43
CA PRO A 194 20.85 7.80 -0.91
C PRO A 194 21.39 6.72 0.01
N GLN A 195 22.59 6.90 0.58
CA GLN A 195 23.18 5.91 1.48
C GLN A 195 22.36 5.77 2.75
N ARG A 196 21.98 6.88 3.39
CA ARG A 196 21.12 6.83 4.58
C ARG A 196 19.74 6.28 4.29
N LEU A 197 19.21 6.55 3.10
CA LEU A 197 17.94 5.97 2.68
C LEU A 197 18.04 4.44 2.61
N HIS A 198 19.11 3.93 2.05
CA HIS A 198 19.37 2.49 1.98
C HIS A 198 19.49 1.87 3.38
N ASP A 199 20.30 2.47 4.24
CA ASP A 199 20.53 1.95 5.60
C ASP A 199 19.21 1.88 6.40
N ILE A 200 18.39 2.94 6.35
CA ILE A 200 17.10 3.00 7.03
C ILE A 200 16.11 2.02 6.42
N PHE A 201 16.09 1.88 5.09
CA PHE A 201 15.23 0.93 4.40
C PHE A 201 15.55 -0.50 4.82
N SER A 202 16.84 -0.89 4.82
CA SER A 202 17.27 -2.23 5.25
C SER A 202 16.89 -2.52 6.70
N VAL A 203 17.15 -1.59 7.62
CA VAL A 203 16.73 -1.74 9.03
C VAL A 203 15.21 -1.85 9.17
N GLY A 204 14.44 -1.04 8.44
CA GLY A 204 12.98 -1.10 8.45
C GLY A 204 12.45 -2.45 7.96
N VAL A 205 13.01 -2.97 6.87
CA VAL A 205 12.64 -4.28 6.31
C VAL A 205 13.00 -5.42 7.26
N GLU A 206 14.19 -5.40 7.86
CA GLU A 206 14.63 -6.40 8.86
C GLU A 206 13.68 -6.42 10.07
N ARG A 207 13.30 -5.26 10.59
CA ARG A 207 12.35 -5.17 11.71
C ARG A 207 10.98 -5.67 11.32
N ALA A 208 10.46 -5.25 10.16
CA ALA A 208 9.19 -5.73 9.64
C ALA A 208 9.19 -7.26 9.49
N ALA A 209 10.24 -7.83 8.92
CA ALA A 209 10.38 -9.29 8.76
C ALA A 209 10.39 -10.05 10.09
N ALA A 210 10.86 -9.43 11.17
CA ALA A 210 10.93 -10.03 12.50
C ALA A 210 9.59 -10.00 13.26
N ILE A 211 8.59 -9.24 12.80
CA ILE A 211 7.27 -9.16 13.45
C ILE A 211 6.48 -10.43 13.19
N ALA A 212 6.08 -11.11 14.26
CA ALA A 212 5.38 -12.40 14.18
C ALA A 212 3.87 -12.26 13.90
N ASP A 213 3.24 -11.19 14.39
CA ASP A 213 1.82 -10.93 14.16
C ASP A 213 1.62 -10.31 12.77
N PRO A 214 0.84 -10.94 11.86
CA PRO A 214 0.73 -10.48 10.47
C PRO A 214 0.01 -9.12 10.34
N PHE A 215 -0.90 -8.78 11.24
CA PHE A 215 -1.60 -7.50 11.23
C PHE A 215 -0.71 -6.38 11.73
N GLU A 216 0.04 -6.63 12.81
CA GLU A 216 1.07 -5.70 13.29
C GLU A 216 2.17 -5.50 12.24
N GLN A 217 2.62 -6.57 11.58
CA GLN A 217 3.59 -6.50 10.48
C GLN A 217 3.08 -5.64 9.32
N SER A 218 1.82 -5.85 8.91
CA SER A 218 1.18 -5.07 7.85
C SER A 218 0.98 -3.60 8.23
N PHE A 219 0.74 -3.32 9.51
CA PHE A 219 0.57 -1.96 10.00
C PHE A 219 1.92 -1.23 10.14
N PHE A 220 2.99 -1.94 10.47
CA PHE A 220 4.35 -1.40 10.56
C PHE A 220 4.93 -1.01 9.20
N LEU A 221 4.62 -1.78 8.12
CA LEU A 221 5.07 -1.52 6.75
C LEU A 221 4.35 -0.34 6.11
#